data_16e2ab7541951e21f42f6f6e9b979628
#
_entry.id   16e2ab7541951e21f42f6f6e9b979628
#
_cell.length_a   1.000
_cell.length_b   1.000
_cell.length_c   1.000
_cell.angle_alpha   90.00
_cell.angle_beta   90.00
_cell.angle_gamma   90.00
#
_symmetry.space_group_name_H-M   'P 1'
#
loop_
_entity.id
_entity.type
_entity.pdbx_description
1 polymer ?
#
loop_
_entity_poly.entity_id
_entity_poly.type
_entity_poly.pdbx_seq_one_letter_code
_entity_poly.pdbx_strand_id
1 'polypeptide(L)'
;MEMRLNNSVKVLIVFVLMIMISTLAQSQVLTDKVVDTAPIDLYLEMVNSVRKEGKVNEDAAKRYFNNPIVALFKQRPDFDSLKFINNLTFVYSGIKKDSTLLNPDADYLLMLKYKAYEKEIKKSISDVNKIDINALVKKRIKPFFDRSFNLDSVPVKYIYLFLDEGNGGFPGYVFNSALQTAHLKVNDIDLITAHEAYHTIVNSIFMHKFEQIFAKNGNDTLQNQQNLLWYLQIVAEEGIADLIDKPKLDTDTSPLGIELKKLRINENENAERRIRQLDSLLSNSSGKLNFLDLSKLLENGGHIPGRYMGLKIQSANLVGAYVKYAGNPFKFIYSYNEAVKNSKSPGFSAKSIAYLKMMEEQLLR
;
A
#
# COMPACT_ATOMS: atom_id res chain seq x y z
N MET A 1 -27.07 -16.18 4.13
CA MET A 1 -26.09 -16.63 3.12
C MET A 1 -25.16 -15.45 2.84
N GLU A 2 -24.18 -15.25 3.71
CA GLU A 2 -23.21 -14.15 3.59
C GLU A 2 -22.26 -14.48 2.43
N MET A 3 -22.34 -13.73 1.35
CA MET A 3 -21.30 -13.71 0.33
C MET A 3 -20.05 -13.05 0.96
N ARG A 4 -19.16 -13.87 1.52
CA ARG A 4 -17.79 -13.40 1.78
C ARG A 4 -17.18 -13.06 0.43
N LEU A 5 -17.13 -11.77 0.10
CA LEU A 5 -16.40 -11.27 -1.06
C LEU A 5 -14.97 -11.84 -0.98
N ASN A 6 -14.61 -12.64 -1.96
CA ASN A 6 -13.29 -13.22 -2.10
C ASN A 6 -12.24 -12.08 -2.10
N ASN A 7 -11.11 -12.25 -1.43
CA ASN A 7 -10.05 -11.24 -1.35
C ASN A 7 -9.65 -10.67 -2.72
N SER A 8 -9.73 -11.48 -3.78
CA SER A 8 -9.52 -11.04 -5.17
C SER A 8 -10.54 -9.99 -5.64
N VAL A 9 -11.79 -10.07 -5.19
CA VAL A 9 -12.83 -9.07 -5.52
C VAL A 9 -12.60 -7.79 -4.74
N LYS A 10 -12.09 -7.87 -3.51
CA LYS A 10 -11.70 -6.68 -2.73
C LYS A 10 -10.54 -5.94 -3.38
N VAL A 11 -9.52 -6.66 -3.87
CA VAL A 11 -8.39 -6.08 -4.61
C VAL A 11 -8.86 -5.40 -5.89
N LEU A 12 -9.80 -6.02 -6.63
CA LEU A 12 -10.38 -5.42 -7.84
C LEU A 12 -11.18 -4.14 -7.52
N ILE A 13 -11.97 -4.15 -6.46
CA ILE A 13 -12.74 -2.97 -6.01
C ILE A 13 -11.80 -1.84 -5.60
N VAL A 14 -10.72 -2.13 -4.87
CA VAL A 14 -9.70 -1.15 -4.50
C VAL A 14 -9.02 -0.59 -5.75
N PHE A 15 -8.69 -1.42 -6.73
CA PHE A 15 -8.05 -0.98 -7.97
C PHE A 15 -8.98 -0.12 -8.85
N VAL A 16 -10.24 -0.52 -9.02
CA VAL A 16 -11.25 0.27 -9.76
C VAL A 16 -11.52 1.59 -9.03
N LEU A 17 -11.58 1.58 -7.70
CA LEU A 17 -11.65 2.79 -6.89
C LEU A 17 -10.38 3.66 -7.08
N MET A 18 -9.19 3.09 -7.09
CA MET A 18 -7.96 3.84 -7.36
C MET A 18 -7.98 4.51 -8.75
N ILE A 19 -8.43 3.82 -9.79
CA ILE A 19 -8.56 4.40 -11.14
C ILE A 19 -9.64 5.49 -11.16
N MET A 20 -10.82 5.25 -10.60
CA MET A 20 -11.91 6.23 -10.55
C MET A 20 -11.54 7.46 -9.70
N ILE A 21 -10.83 7.25 -8.59
CA ILE A 21 -10.38 8.33 -7.72
C ILE A 21 -9.18 9.07 -8.36
N SER A 22 -8.30 8.40 -9.11
CA SER A 22 -7.22 9.06 -9.84
C SER A 22 -7.73 10.05 -10.89
N THR A 23 -8.83 9.74 -11.57
CA THR A 23 -9.46 10.66 -12.54
C THR A 23 -10.18 11.83 -11.86
N LEU A 24 -10.74 11.63 -10.67
CA LEU A 24 -11.38 12.70 -9.90
C LEU A 24 -10.37 13.55 -9.13
N ALA A 25 -9.29 12.97 -8.62
CA ALA A 25 -8.27 13.69 -7.85
C ALA A 25 -7.29 14.49 -8.72
N GLN A 26 -7.19 14.23 -10.02
CA GLN A 26 -6.37 15.05 -10.93
C GLN A 26 -6.83 16.52 -11.01
N SER A 27 -8.05 16.82 -10.56
CA SER A 27 -8.59 18.19 -10.59
C SER A 27 -8.66 18.86 -9.20
N GLN A 28 -8.44 18.15 -8.11
CA GLN A 28 -8.59 18.71 -6.76
C GLN A 28 -7.30 18.58 -5.94
N VAL A 29 -6.74 19.72 -5.52
CA VAL A 29 -5.69 19.76 -4.50
C VAL A 29 -6.33 19.41 -3.16
N LEU A 30 -6.01 18.21 -2.62
CA LEU A 30 -6.57 17.73 -1.36
C LEU A 30 -6.08 18.51 -0.14
N THR A 31 -4.84 18.99 -0.20
CA THR A 31 -4.21 19.82 0.82
C THR A 31 -3.05 20.61 0.23
N ASP A 32 -2.79 21.81 0.73
CA ASP A 32 -1.60 22.60 0.38
C ASP A 32 -0.39 22.26 1.26
N LYS A 33 -0.62 21.56 2.37
CA LYS A 33 0.44 21.19 3.32
C LYS A 33 1.25 20.02 2.82
N VAL A 34 2.56 20.03 3.05
CA VAL A 34 3.44 18.88 2.81
C VAL A 34 3.14 17.76 3.79
N VAL A 35 2.86 18.11 5.04
CA VAL A 35 2.39 17.18 6.10
C VAL A 35 1.03 17.67 6.58
N ASP A 36 0.02 16.80 6.53
CA ASP A 36 -1.34 17.13 6.95
C ASP A 36 -1.86 16.11 7.97
N THR A 37 -2.03 16.58 9.20
CA THR A 37 -2.59 15.80 10.32
C THR A 37 -4.06 16.15 10.59
N ALA A 38 -4.66 17.10 9.85
CA ALA A 38 -6.03 17.53 10.09
C ALA A 38 -7.06 16.38 10.09
N PRO A 39 -6.98 15.36 9.23
CA PRO A 39 -7.93 14.27 9.27
C PRO A 39 -7.91 13.49 10.60
N ILE A 40 -6.73 13.19 11.14
CA ILE A 40 -6.62 12.49 12.43
C ILE A 40 -6.94 13.41 13.62
N ASP A 41 -6.58 14.68 13.54
CA ASP A 41 -6.91 15.66 14.59
C ASP A 41 -8.43 15.83 14.73
N LEU A 42 -9.17 15.91 13.62
CA LEU A 42 -10.62 15.97 13.60
C LEU A 42 -11.28 14.69 14.13
N TYR A 43 -10.71 13.52 13.84
CA TYR A 43 -11.14 12.25 14.45
C TYR A 43 -10.99 12.29 15.98
N LEU A 44 -9.83 12.71 16.47
CA LEU A 44 -9.56 12.82 17.90
C LEU A 44 -10.44 13.89 18.58
N GLU A 45 -10.86 14.92 17.86
CA GLU A 45 -11.82 15.90 18.35
C GLU A 45 -13.20 15.27 18.57
N MET A 46 -13.69 14.45 17.64
CA MET A 46 -14.93 13.70 17.85
C MET A 46 -14.84 12.76 19.05
N VAL A 47 -13.71 12.05 19.21
CA VAL A 47 -13.44 11.20 20.38
C VAL A 47 -13.55 11.99 21.69
N ASN A 48 -12.92 13.18 21.73
CA ASN A 48 -12.96 14.05 22.92
C ASN A 48 -14.40 14.54 23.22
N SER A 49 -15.20 14.83 22.19
CA SER A 49 -16.61 15.22 22.40
C SER A 49 -17.44 14.09 23.01
N VAL A 50 -17.25 12.84 22.55
CA VAL A 50 -17.92 11.68 23.15
C VAL A 50 -17.57 11.51 24.62
N ARG A 51 -16.32 11.68 25.00
CA ARG A 51 -15.89 11.57 26.41
C ARG A 51 -16.50 12.64 27.29
N LYS A 52 -16.62 13.86 26.78
CA LYS A 52 -17.12 15.02 27.52
C LYS A 52 -18.65 15.03 27.59
N GLU A 53 -19.33 14.67 26.53
CA GLU A 53 -20.76 14.88 26.33
C GLU A 53 -21.57 13.58 26.23
N GLY A 54 -20.90 12.42 26.20
CA GLY A 54 -21.53 11.09 26.01
C GLY A 54 -21.97 10.82 24.57
N LYS A 55 -21.78 11.77 23.66
CA LYS A 55 -22.16 11.69 22.24
C LYS A 55 -21.18 12.46 21.38
N VAL A 56 -21.16 12.17 20.07
CA VAL A 56 -20.39 12.96 19.10
C VAL A 56 -21.03 14.34 18.95
N ASN A 57 -20.22 15.38 19.03
CA ASN A 57 -20.65 16.75 18.74
C ASN A 57 -20.91 16.89 17.23
N GLU A 58 -22.08 17.47 16.86
CA GLU A 58 -22.50 17.59 15.46
C GLU A 58 -21.55 18.42 14.60
N ASP A 59 -21.01 19.52 15.15
CA ASP A 59 -20.05 20.37 14.42
C ASP A 59 -18.71 19.65 14.22
N ALA A 60 -18.25 18.88 15.19
CA ALA A 60 -17.04 18.06 15.06
C ALA A 60 -17.23 16.98 13.97
N ALA A 61 -18.36 16.30 13.98
CA ALA A 61 -18.72 15.32 12.95
C ALA A 61 -18.79 15.97 11.56
N LYS A 62 -19.45 17.13 11.45
CA LYS A 62 -19.55 17.86 10.19
C LYS A 62 -18.18 18.27 9.66
N ARG A 63 -17.27 18.79 10.50
CA ARG A 63 -15.91 19.13 10.09
C ARG A 63 -15.11 17.89 9.63
N TYR A 64 -15.20 16.79 10.36
CA TYR A 64 -14.53 15.55 10.00
C TYR A 64 -15.01 15.04 8.63
N PHE A 65 -16.32 14.87 8.47
CA PHE A 65 -16.88 14.32 7.24
C PHE A 65 -16.82 15.25 6.03
N ASN A 66 -16.67 16.56 6.23
CA ASN A 66 -16.48 17.53 5.15
C ASN A 66 -14.98 17.78 4.83
N ASN A 67 -14.06 17.20 5.59
CA ASN A 67 -12.65 17.25 5.21
C ASN A 67 -12.48 16.54 3.85
N PRO A 68 -11.83 17.17 2.84
CA PRO A 68 -11.74 16.62 1.48
C PRO A 68 -11.13 15.23 1.43
N ILE A 69 -10.16 14.96 2.30
CA ILE A 69 -9.47 13.68 2.39
C ILE A 69 -10.40 12.61 2.96
N VAL A 70 -11.07 12.90 4.07
CA VAL A 70 -12.05 11.98 4.68
C VAL A 70 -13.20 11.71 3.71
N ALA A 71 -13.63 12.72 2.95
CA ALA A 71 -14.68 12.59 1.96
C ALA A 71 -14.35 11.56 0.86
N LEU A 72 -13.07 11.43 0.47
CA LEU A 72 -12.64 10.37 -0.44
C LEU A 72 -12.86 8.97 0.15
N PHE A 73 -12.50 8.76 1.42
CA PHE A 73 -12.67 7.47 2.07
C PHE A 73 -14.14 7.12 2.35
N LYS A 74 -15.02 8.14 2.46
CA LYS A 74 -16.48 7.95 2.56
C LYS A 74 -17.12 7.43 1.27
N GLN A 75 -16.47 7.58 0.12
CA GLN A 75 -17.01 7.06 -1.15
C GLN A 75 -16.93 5.53 -1.25
N ARG A 76 -16.35 4.85 -0.27
CA ARG A 76 -16.39 3.39 -0.21
C ARG A 76 -17.85 2.90 -0.13
N PRO A 77 -18.24 1.87 -0.90
CA PRO A 77 -19.62 1.38 -0.96
C PRO A 77 -20.17 0.89 0.39
N ASP A 78 -19.28 0.49 1.30
CA ASP A 78 -19.59 -0.06 2.62
C ASP A 78 -19.56 0.98 3.75
N PHE A 79 -19.26 2.27 3.45
CA PHE A 79 -19.15 3.31 4.46
C PHE A 79 -20.53 3.88 4.82
N ASP A 80 -20.86 3.81 6.12
CA ASP A 80 -22.05 4.41 6.72
C ASP A 80 -21.65 5.38 7.84
N SER A 81 -21.84 6.68 7.61
CA SER A 81 -21.44 7.72 8.56
C SER A 81 -22.24 7.67 9.88
N LEU A 82 -23.50 7.25 9.85
CA LEU A 82 -24.31 7.11 11.06
C LEU A 82 -23.81 5.93 11.90
N LYS A 83 -23.54 4.81 11.25
CA LYS A 83 -22.93 3.62 11.89
C LYS A 83 -21.56 3.95 12.48
N PHE A 84 -20.73 4.70 11.75
CA PHE A 84 -19.43 5.16 12.22
C PHE A 84 -19.56 6.01 13.50
N ILE A 85 -20.49 7.00 13.54
CA ILE A 85 -20.77 7.83 14.72
C ILE A 85 -21.26 6.99 15.89
N ASN A 86 -22.15 6.04 15.65
CA ASN A 86 -22.66 5.14 16.69
C ASN A 86 -21.57 4.26 17.28
N ASN A 87 -20.70 3.69 16.44
CA ASN A 87 -19.55 2.89 16.86
C ASN A 87 -18.57 3.75 17.70
N LEU A 88 -18.27 4.97 17.24
CA LEU A 88 -17.39 5.90 17.97
C LEU A 88 -17.98 6.23 19.35
N THR A 89 -19.28 6.57 19.41
CA THR A 89 -19.96 6.86 20.66
C THR A 89 -19.90 5.66 21.60
N PHE A 90 -20.19 4.48 21.10
CA PHE A 90 -20.16 3.26 21.90
C PHE A 90 -18.77 2.96 22.45
N VAL A 91 -17.74 3.04 21.62
CA VAL A 91 -16.35 2.73 21.99
C VAL A 91 -15.84 3.70 23.07
N TYR A 92 -16.18 4.99 23.00
CA TYR A 92 -15.56 6.02 23.82
C TYR A 92 -16.42 6.56 24.97
N SER A 93 -17.75 6.38 24.96
CA SER A 93 -18.64 6.87 26.06
C SER A 93 -18.51 6.09 27.37
N GLY A 94 -17.90 4.90 27.34
CA GLY A 94 -17.85 4.02 28.52
C GLY A 94 -19.16 3.37 28.91
N ILE A 95 -20.24 3.59 28.13
CA ILE A 95 -21.54 2.99 28.37
C ILE A 95 -21.45 1.49 28.02
N LYS A 96 -21.68 0.63 29.02
CA LYS A 96 -21.83 -0.81 28.81
C LYS A 96 -23.17 -1.04 28.11
N LYS A 97 -23.18 -1.11 26.78
CA LYS A 97 -24.32 -1.64 26.04
C LYS A 97 -24.25 -3.17 26.01
N ASP A 98 -25.42 -3.77 25.98
CA ASP A 98 -25.59 -5.21 25.81
C ASP A 98 -24.83 -5.66 24.53
N SER A 99 -23.77 -6.44 24.71
CA SER A 99 -22.88 -6.88 23.62
C SER A 99 -23.59 -7.77 22.60
N THR A 100 -24.80 -8.22 22.89
CA THR A 100 -25.63 -9.06 21.99
C THR A 100 -26.18 -8.29 20.79
N LEU A 101 -26.14 -6.94 20.81
CA LEU A 101 -26.67 -6.07 19.74
C LEU A 101 -25.60 -5.60 18.76
N LEU A 102 -24.34 -5.95 18.97
CA LEU A 102 -23.22 -5.52 18.14
C LEU A 102 -22.77 -6.64 17.23
N ASN A 103 -22.99 -6.49 15.94
CA ASN A 103 -22.23 -7.18 14.93
C ASN A 103 -20.97 -6.33 14.66
N PRO A 104 -19.80 -6.66 15.26
CA PRO A 104 -18.61 -5.82 15.17
C PRO A 104 -18.13 -5.78 13.72
N ASP A 105 -18.19 -4.60 13.11
CA ASP A 105 -17.60 -4.37 11.80
C ASP A 105 -16.10 -3.97 11.90
N ALA A 106 -15.48 -3.79 10.75
CA ALA A 106 -14.07 -3.43 10.67
C ALA A 106 -13.78 -2.07 11.32
N ASP A 107 -14.67 -1.07 11.15
CA ASP A 107 -14.49 0.27 11.73
C ASP A 107 -14.59 0.21 13.26
N TYR A 108 -15.52 -0.58 13.82
CA TYR A 108 -15.61 -0.79 15.27
C TYR A 108 -14.33 -1.41 15.85
N LEU A 109 -13.83 -2.47 15.23
CA LEU A 109 -12.60 -3.13 15.67
C LEU A 109 -11.40 -2.19 15.57
N LEU A 110 -11.33 -1.40 14.51
CA LEU A 110 -10.29 -0.38 14.34
C LEU A 110 -10.37 0.70 15.43
N MET A 111 -11.57 1.19 15.77
CA MET A 111 -11.76 2.15 16.86
C MET A 111 -11.30 1.61 18.21
N LEU A 112 -11.48 0.32 18.48
CA LEU A 112 -10.94 -0.32 19.71
C LEU A 112 -9.41 -0.29 19.72
N LYS A 113 -8.74 -0.57 18.60
CA LYS A 113 -7.28 -0.45 18.47
C LYS A 113 -6.83 1.01 18.71
N TYR A 114 -7.50 1.98 18.07
CA TYR A 114 -7.20 3.41 18.27
C TYR A 114 -7.39 3.86 19.70
N LYS A 115 -8.41 3.37 20.40
CA LYS A 115 -8.63 3.63 21.83
C LYS A 115 -7.51 3.05 22.69
N ALA A 116 -7.08 1.83 22.39
CA ALA A 116 -6.00 1.16 23.14
C ALA A 116 -4.66 1.89 23.01
N TYR A 117 -4.36 2.48 21.84
CA TYR A 117 -3.09 3.14 21.55
C TYR A 117 -3.20 4.67 21.42
N GLU A 118 -4.23 5.28 21.96
CA GLU A 118 -4.51 6.71 21.75
C GLU A 118 -3.38 7.64 22.23
N LYS A 119 -2.74 7.31 23.35
CA LYS A 119 -1.64 8.10 23.90
C LYS A 119 -0.44 8.10 22.95
N GLU A 120 -0.12 6.93 22.42
CA GLU A 120 0.96 6.74 21.46
C GLU A 120 0.65 7.44 20.13
N ILE A 121 -0.60 7.37 19.65
CA ILE A 121 -1.08 8.08 18.46
C ILE A 121 -0.90 9.60 18.65
N LYS A 122 -1.42 10.16 19.73
CA LYS A 122 -1.29 11.61 20.00
C LYS A 122 0.17 12.04 20.07
N LYS A 123 1.02 11.22 20.70
CA LYS A 123 2.45 11.50 20.78
C LYS A 123 3.08 11.47 19.38
N SER A 124 2.86 10.44 18.59
CA SER A 124 3.46 10.29 17.27
C SER A 124 3.03 11.41 16.31
N ILE A 125 1.75 11.81 16.31
CA ILE A 125 1.26 12.94 15.52
C ILE A 125 1.93 14.26 15.95
N SER A 126 2.11 14.47 17.27
CA SER A 126 2.88 15.62 17.77
C SER A 126 4.34 15.58 17.32
N ASP A 127 4.96 14.40 17.27
CA ASP A 127 6.34 14.25 16.82
C ASP A 127 6.47 14.46 15.30
N VAL A 128 5.54 13.94 14.50
CA VAL A 128 5.44 14.17 13.03
C VAL A 128 5.40 15.67 12.70
N ASN A 129 4.64 16.44 13.46
CA ASN A 129 4.51 17.89 13.25
C ASN A 129 5.78 18.70 13.61
N LYS A 130 6.76 18.08 14.27
CA LYS A 130 8.01 18.75 14.71
C LYS A 130 9.22 18.41 13.85
N ILE A 131 9.13 17.41 12.99
CA ILE A 131 10.26 16.90 12.21
C ILE A 131 10.03 17.16 10.71
N ASP A 132 11.10 17.23 9.95
CA ASP A 132 11.02 17.27 8.49
C ASP A 132 10.86 15.86 7.93
N ILE A 133 9.61 15.36 7.93
CA ILE A 133 9.24 14.06 7.39
C ILE A 133 9.69 13.93 5.93
N ASN A 134 9.55 14.98 5.13
CA ASN A 134 9.90 14.95 3.72
C ASN A 134 11.40 14.68 3.50
N ALA A 135 12.27 15.36 4.27
CA ALA A 135 13.70 15.12 4.21
C ALA A 135 14.07 13.71 4.69
N LEU A 136 13.43 13.22 5.75
CA LEU A 136 13.67 11.85 6.27
C LEU A 136 13.26 10.80 5.24
N VAL A 137 12.05 10.90 4.69
CA VAL A 137 11.53 9.99 3.66
C VAL A 137 12.46 9.99 2.45
N LYS A 138 12.82 11.15 1.90
CA LYS A 138 13.73 11.25 0.75
C LYS A 138 15.09 10.60 1.03
N LYS A 139 15.65 10.84 2.21
CA LYS A 139 16.91 10.20 2.64
C LYS A 139 16.78 8.67 2.64
N ARG A 140 15.66 8.15 3.10
CA ARG A 140 15.44 6.70 3.24
C ARG A 140 15.21 6.02 1.89
N ILE A 141 14.46 6.63 0.98
CA ILE A 141 14.16 6.06 -0.33
C ILE A 141 15.27 6.28 -1.37
N LYS A 142 16.12 7.29 -1.20
CA LYS A 142 17.19 7.64 -2.18
C LYS A 142 18.05 6.47 -2.63
N PRO A 143 18.45 5.49 -1.78
CA PRO A 143 19.22 4.33 -2.21
C PRO A 143 18.50 3.43 -3.22
N PHE A 144 17.18 3.55 -3.35
CA PHE A 144 16.33 2.74 -4.23
C PHE A 144 15.97 3.43 -5.56
N PHE A 145 16.63 4.56 -5.83
CA PHE A 145 16.55 5.28 -7.12
C PHE A 145 17.94 5.51 -7.71
N ASP A 146 17.99 5.66 -9.02
CA ASP A 146 19.25 6.06 -9.69
C ASP A 146 19.80 7.35 -9.08
N ARG A 147 21.11 7.46 -9.01
CA ARG A 147 21.77 8.65 -8.42
C ARG A 147 21.40 9.95 -9.12
N SER A 148 21.13 9.88 -10.42
CA SER A 148 20.73 11.03 -11.25
C SER A 148 19.25 11.40 -11.06
N PHE A 149 18.43 10.51 -10.46
CA PHE A 149 17.02 10.77 -10.27
C PHE A 149 16.79 11.87 -9.21
N ASN A 150 16.14 12.93 -9.63
CA ASN A 150 15.78 14.03 -8.75
C ASN A 150 14.45 13.74 -8.03
N LEU A 151 14.53 13.34 -6.76
CA LEU A 151 13.34 13.08 -5.93
C LEU A 151 12.47 14.33 -5.73
N ASP A 152 13.01 15.54 -5.90
CA ASP A 152 12.25 16.78 -5.77
C ASP A 152 11.37 17.06 -6.99
N SER A 153 11.61 16.38 -8.11
CA SER A 153 10.77 16.52 -9.30
C SER A 153 9.39 15.83 -9.15
N VAL A 154 9.24 14.96 -8.14
CA VAL A 154 7.96 14.29 -7.83
C VAL A 154 7.52 14.74 -6.43
N PRO A 155 6.71 15.80 -6.32
CA PRO A 155 6.23 16.28 -5.04
C PRO A 155 5.29 15.26 -4.40
N VAL A 156 5.53 14.94 -3.13
CA VAL A 156 4.69 14.03 -2.34
C VAL A 156 4.20 14.74 -1.09
N LYS A 157 2.93 14.58 -0.77
CA LYS A 157 2.27 15.08 0.43
C LYS A 157 1.92 13.93 1.35
N TYR A 158 2.15 14.09 2.64
CA TYR A 158 2.00 13.06 3.64
C TYR A 158 0.79 13.37 4.53
N ILE A 159 -0.21 12.51 4.50
CA ILE A 159 -1.48 12.70 5.18
C ILE A 159 -1.65 11.63 6.24
N TYR A 160 -1.97 12.04 7.46
CA TYR A 160 -2.19 11.14 8.59
C TYR A 160 -3.67 11.09 8.96
N LEU A 161 -4.24 9.89 8.98
CA LEU A 161 -5.66 9.73 9.21
C LEU A 161 -6.01 8.42 9.93
N PHE A 162 -7.31 8.23 10.21
CA PHE A 162 -7.86 7.03 10.80
C PHE A 162 -7.90 5.90 9.76
N LEU A 163 -6.87 5.06 9.75
CA LEU A 163 -6.73 3.88 8.90
C LEU A 163 -6.13 2.71 9.70
N ASP A 164 -6.34 1.49 9.25
CA ASP A 164 -5.64 0.31 9.78
C ASP A 164 -4.22 0.22 9.21
N GLU A 165 -4.08 0.41 7.91
CA GLU A 165 -2.81 0.32 7.18
C GLU A 165 -2.51 1.63 6.43
N GLY A 166 -1.22 1.90 6.18
CA GLY A 166 -0.79 2.96 5.28
C GLY A 166 -1.20 2.65 3.84
N ASN A 167 -1.34 3.68 3.02
CA ASN A 167 -1.71 3.56 1.62
C ASN A 167 -1.08 4.68 0.78
N GLY A 168 -0.22 4.31 -0.17
CA GLY A 168 0.44 5.21 -1.11
C GLY A 168 -0.28 5.38 -2.46
N GLY A 169 -1.58 5.16 -2.54
CA GLY A 169 -2.31 4.92 -3.78
C GLY A 169 -2.59 6.11 -4.70
N PHE A 170 -2.24 7.35 -4.36
CA PHE A 170 -2.57 8.51 -5.19
C PHE A 170 -1.34 9.25 -5.70
N PRO A 171 -1.34 9.71 -6.98
CA PRO A 171 -0.26 10.55 -7.48
C PRO A 171 -0.04 11.77 -6.57
N GLY A 172 1.16 11.89 -6.01
CA GLY A 172 1.52 13.01 -5.14
C GLY A 172 1.02 12.94 -3.69
N TYR A 173 0.34 11.86 -3.27
CA TYR A 173 -0.18 11.71 -1.91
C TYR A 173 0.17 10.36 -1.29
N VAL A 174 0.60 10.40 -0.04
CA VAL A 174 0.79 9.24 0.83
C VAL A 174 -0.19 9.34 1.99
N PHE A 175 -1.04 8.34 2.13
CA PHE A 175 -1.99 8.22 3.23
C PHE A 175 -1.40 7.30 4.31
N ASN A 176 -1.13 7.88 5.48
CA ASN A 176 -0.49 7.18 6.58
C ASN A 176 -1.51 6.81 7.65
N SER A 177 -1.47 5.57 8.10
CA SER A 177 -2.18 5.15 9.31
C SER A 177 -1.55 5.80 10.54
N ALA A 178 -2.34 6.59 11.28
CA ALA A 178 -1.89 7.15 12.54
C ALA A 178 -1.63 6.04 13.58
N LEU A 179 -2.34 4.91 13.49
CA LEU A 179 -2.13 3.74 14.34
C LEU A 179 -0.76 3.10 14.07
N GLN A 180 -0.42 2.81 12.82
CA GLN A 180 0.87 2.22 12.48
C GLN A 180 2.02 3.16 12.83
N THR A 181 1.87 4.46 12.58
CA THR A 181 2.86 5.46 12.94
C THR A 181 3.11 5.51 14.45
N ALA A 182 2.08 5.29 15.27
CA ALA A 182 2.17 5.30 16.73
C ALA A 182 3.07 4.20 17.32
N HIS A 183 3.29 3.12 16.60
CA HIS A 183 4.15 2.01 17.04
C HIS A 183 5.63 2.24 16.73
N LEU A 184 5.96 3.24 15.92
CA LEU A 184 7.32 3.54 15.53
C LEU A 184 8.02 4.42 16.56
N LYS A 185 9.32 4.20 16.72
CA LYS A 185 10.18 5.12 17.47
C LYS A 185 10.35 6.41 16.66
N VAL A 186 10.65 7.53 17.33
CA VAL A 186 10.84 8.84 16.66
C VAL A 186 11.85 8.77 15.50
N ASN A 187 12.93 8.00 15.65
CA ASN A 187 13.97 7.85 14.63
C ASN A 187 13.55 6.95 13.46
N ASP A 188 12.42 6.28 13.57
CA ASP A 188 11.89 5.33 12.57
C ASP A 188 10.47 5.71 12.13
N ILE A 189 9.97 6.87 12.53
CA ILE A 189 8.59 7.33 12.30
C ILE A 189 8.28 7.51 10.80
N ASP A 190 9.31 7.68 9.99
CA ASP A 190 9.23 7.83 8.54
C ASP A 190 9.23 6.48 7.79
N LEU A 191 9.44 5.33 8.46
CA LEU A 191 9.63 4.03 7.81
C LEU A 191 8.47 3.64 6.88
N ILE A 192 7.26 3.58 7.43
CA ILE A 192 6.06 3.20 6.67
C ILE A 192 5.76 4.28 5.63
N THR A 193 5.90 5.56 6.03
CA THR A 193 5.73 6.70 5.11
C THR A 193 6.71 6.62 3.93
N ALA A 194 7.94 6.17 4.14
CA ALA A 194 8.94 6.00 3.08
C ALA A 194 8.59 4.82 2.16
N HIS A 195 8.08 3.71 2.70
CA HIS A 195 7.55 2.59 1.92
C HIS A 195 6.45 3.09 0.96
N GLU A 196 5.45 3.78 1.48
CA GLU A 196 4.33 4.30 0.71
C GLU A 196 4.74 5.41 -0.29
N ALA A 197 5.71 6.26 0.09
CA ALA A 197 6.26 7.27 -0.80
C ALA A 197 7.02 6.64 -1.98
N TYR A 198 7.70 5.52 -1.77
CA TYR A 198 8.33 4.77 -2.85
C TYR A 198 7.30 4.33 -3.89
N HIS A 199 6.17 3.75 -3.46
CA HIS A 199 5.06 3.39 -4.35
C HIS A 199 4.57 4.59 -5.15
N THR A 200 4.28 5.70 -4.47
CA THR A 200 3.78 6.92 -5.12
C THR A 200 4.71 7.42 -6.22
N ILE A 201 6.03 7.42 -5.97
CA ILE A 201 7.02 7.91 -6.93
C ILE A 201 7.22 6.91 -8.09
N VAL A 202 7.36 5.62 -7.78
CA VAL A 202 7.58 4.59 -8.80
C VAL A 202 6.35 4.42 -9.68
N ASN A 203 5.15 4.52 -9.13
CA ASN A 203 3.91 4.52 -9.90
C ASN A 203 3.83 5.71 -10.86
N SER A 204 4.28 6.90 -10.45
CA SER A 204 4.35 8.05 -11.35
C SER A 204 5.28 7.80 -12.52
N ILE A 205 6.45 7.19 -12.27
CA ILE A 205 7.42 6.82 -13.33
C ILE A 205 6.83 5.74 -14.25
N PHE A 206 6.20 4.72 -13.66
CA PHE A 206 5.58 3.62 -14.39
C PHE A 206 4.43 4.12 -15.28
N MET A 207 3.51 4.90 -14.73
CA MET A 207 2.38 5.44 -15.48
C MET A 207 2.84 6.33 -16.63
N HIS A 208 3.81 7.21 -16.41
CA HIS A 208 4.38 8.02 -17.51
C HIS A 208 4.95 7.16 -18.63
N LYS A 209 5.59 6.03 -18.29
CA LYS A 209 6.21 5.13 -19.26
C LYS A 209 5.19 4.28 -20.04
N PHE A 210 4.11 3.86 -19.38
CA PHE A 210 3.15 2.90 -19.93
C PHE A 210 1.74 3.50 -20.12
N GLU A 211 1.56 4.82 -19.95
CA GLU A 211 0.28 5.51 -20.04
C GLU A 211 -0.49 5.17 -21.32
N GLN A 212 0.19 5.18 -22.47
CA GLN A 212 -0.42 4.90 -23.76
C GLN A 212 -0.98 3.48 -23.88
N ILE A 213 -0.43 2.53 -23.10
CA ILE A 213 -0.89 1.15 -23.10
C ILE A 213 -2.22 1.03 -22.35
N PHE A 214 -2.30 1.69 -21.17
CA PHE A 214 -3.51 1.67 -20.36
C PHE A 214 -4.64 2.55 -20.93
N ALA A 215 -4.30 3.58 -21.72
CA ALA A 215 -5.28 4.43 -22.40
C ALA A 215 -5.97 3.74 -23.60
N LYS A 216 -5.41 2.65 -24.13
CA LYS A 216 -5.99 1.93 -25.27
C LYS A 216 -7.06 0.95 -24.78
N ASN A 217 -8.29 1.11 -25.30
CA ASN A 217 -9.28 0.05 -25.25
C ASN A 217 -8.93 -0.98 -26.33
N GLY A 218 -8.67 -2.21 -25.95
CA GLY A 218 -8.10 -3.20 -26.84
C GLY A 218 -8.83 -4.53 -26.87
N ASN A 219 -8.38 -5.37 -27.80
CA ASN A 219 -8.77 -6.76 -27.89
C ASN A 219 -8.19 -7.58 -26.70
N ASP A 220 -8.55 -8.86 -26.60
CA ASP A 220 -8.12 -9.78 -25.55
C ASP A 220 -6.58 -9.82 -25.36
N THR A 221 -5.82 -9.65 -26.45
CA THR A 221 -4.35 -9.66 -26.39
C THR A 221 -3.82 -8.46 -25.60
N LEU A 222 -4.32 -7.26 -25.90
CA LEU A 222 -3.91 -6.04 -25.19
C LEU A 222 -4.34 -6.10 -23.71
N GLN A 223 -5.55 -6.60 -23.43
CA GLN A 223 -6.03 -6.79 -22.06
C GLN A 223 -5.12 -7.74 -21.27
N ASN A 224 -4.68 -8.84 -21.88
CA ASN A 224 -3.73 -9.76 -21.24
C ASN A 224 -2.36 -9.12 -20.99
N GLN A 225 -1.89 -8.27 -21.90
CA GLN A 225 -0.66 -7.50 -21.72
C GLN A 225 -0.76 -6.51 -20.56
N GLN A 226 -1.87 -5.78 -20.47
CA GLN A 226 -2.16 -4.85 -19.38
C GLN A 226 -2.22 -5.59 -18.04
N ASN A 227 -2.89 -6.74 -17.98
CA ASN A 227 -3.00 -7.56 -16.77
C ASN A 227 -1.62 -8.04 -16.28
N LEU A 228 -0.79 -8.53 -17.19
CA LEU A 228 0.57 -8.97 -16.84
C LEU A 228 1.43 -7.80 -16.38
N LEU A 229 1.41 -6.69 -17.10
CA LEU A 229 2.19 -5.50 -16.77
C LEU A 229 1.82 -4.97 -15.38
N TRP A 230 0.52 -4.91 -15.09
CA TRP A 230 0.00 -4.51 -13.78
C TRP A 230 0.47 -5.47 -12.66
N TYR A 231 0.35 -6.79 -12.88
CA TYR A 231 0.83 -7.80 -11.93
C TYR A 231 2.32 -7.62 -11.61
N LEU A 232 3.14 -7.52 -12.66
CA LEU A 232 4.59 -7.37 -12.51
C LEU A 232 4.96 -6.07 -11.79
N GLN A 233 4.21 -4.99 -12.04
CA GLN A 233 4.42 -3.70 -11.38
C GLN A 233 4.19 -3.81 -9.88
N ILE A 234 3.08 -4.40 -9.44
CA ILE A 234 2.79 -4.59 -8.02
C ILE A 234 3.89 -5.40 -7.36
N VAL A 235 4.27 -6.54 -7.94
CA VAL A 235 5.31 -7.41 -7.37
C VAL A 235 6.67 -6.69 -7.28
N ALA A 236 7.02 -5.89 -8.29
CA ALA A 236 8.28 -5.14 -8.29
C ALA A 236 8.28 -4.01 -7.27
N GLU A 237 7.18 -3.28 -7.15
CA GLU A 237 7.03 -2.19 -6.18
C GLU A 237 7.13 -2.71 -4.75
N GLU A 238 6.32 -3.71 -4.41
CA GLU A 238 6.35 -4.33 -3.08
C GLU A 238 7.71 -4.94 -2.78
N GLY A 239 8.34 -5.54 -3.79
CA GLY A 239 9.66 -6.15 -3.63
C GLY A 239 10.75 -5.18 -3.20
N ILE A 240 10.68 -3.94 -3.65
CA ILE A 240 11.64 -2.90 -3.26
C ILE A 240 11.16 -2.11 -2.05
N ALA A 241 9.88 -1.77 -1.98
CA ALA A 241 9.31 -1.04 -0.84
C ALA A 241 9.51 -1.81 0.48
N ASP A 242 9.35 -3.13 0.46
CA ASP A 242 9.61 -4.00 1.60
C ASP A 242 11.08 -4.03 2.05
N LEU A 243 12.04 -3.69 1.19
CA LEU A 243 13.43 -3.51 1.59
C LEU A 243 13.67 -2.21 2.38
N ILE A 244 12.77 -1.24 2.28
CA ILE A 244 12.86 0.05 2.96
C ILE A 244 12.50 -0.08 4.44
N ASP A 245 11.39 -0.74 4.76
CA ASP A 245 10.80 -0.76 6.09
C ASP A 245 10.92 -2.11 6.82
N LYS A 246 10.69 -3.24 6.13
CA LYS A 246 10.57 -4.55 6.77
C LYS A 246 11.82 -5.01 7.54
N PRO A 247 13.08 -4.78 7.07
CA PRO A 247 14.25 -5.19 7.84
C PRO A 247 14.28 -4.59 9.25
N LYS A 248 13.76 -3.36 9.41
CA LYS A 248 13.66 -2.70 10.70
C LYS A 248 12.45 -3.19 11.49
N LEU A 249 11.29 -3.31 10.85
CA LEU A 249 10.06 -3.81 11.47
C LEU A 249 10.19 -5.26 11.95
N ASP A 250 10.98 -6.09 11.25
CA ASP A 250 11.24 -7.49 11.66
C ASP A 250 12.05 -7.58 12.97
N THR A 251 12.77 -6.52 13.34
CA THR A 251 13.48 -6.44 14.61
C THR A 251 12.65 -5.82 15.73
N ASP A 252 11.43 -5.36 15.43
CA ASP A 252 10.54 -4.77 16.43
C ASP A 252 10.03 -5.85 17.39
N THR A 253 10.24 -5.60 18.69
CA THR A 253 9.82 -6.46 19.81
C THR A 253 8.57 -5.93 20.51
N SER A 254 7.95 -4.87 19.99
CA SER A 254 6.67 -4.37 20.52
C SER A 254 5.56 -5.42 20.32
N PRO A 255 4.47 -5.38 21.10
CA PRO A 255 3.34 -6.27 20.92
C PRO A 255 2.80 -6.29 19.47
N LEU A 256 2.73 -5.13 18.83
CA LEU A 256 2.33 -5.03 17.42
C LEU A 256 3.38 -5.60 16.49
N GLY A 257 4.66 -5.31 16.68
CA GLY A 257 5.74 -5.88 15.88
C GLY A 257 5.74 -7.40 15.92
N ILE A 258 5.48 -7.99 17.10
CA ILE A 258 5.33 -9.44 17.25
C ILE A 258 4.09 -9.95 16.51
N GLU A 259 2.96 -9.27 16.57
CA GLU A 259 1.73 -9.64 15.85
C GLU A 259 1.95 -9.60 14.34
N LEU A 260 2.50 -8.53 13.82
CA LEU A 260 2.83 -8.38 12.40
C LEU A 260 3.83 -9.43 11.91
N LYS A 261 4.80 -9.80 12.75
CA LYS A 261 5.77 -10.86 12.44
C LYS A 261 5.11 -12.24 12.34
N LYS A 262 4.14 -12.56 13.21
CA LYS A 262 3.38 -13.82 13.14
C LYS A 262 2.62 -14.00 11.84
N LEU A 263 2.12 -12.92 11.25
CA LEU A 263 1.42 -12.94 9.97
C LEU A 263 2.33 -13.35 8.79
N ARG A 264 3.66 -13.26 8.97
CA ARG A 264 4.68 -13.55 7.94
C ARG A 264 5.29 -14.96 8.04
N ILE A 265 4.81 -15.78 8.96
CA ILE A 265 5.26 -17.19 9.07
C ILE A 265 4.84 -17.91 7.78
N ASN A 266 5.78 -18.64 7.15
CA ASN A 266 5.63 -19.37 5.89
C ASN A 266 5.64 -18.52 4.60
N GLU A 267 6.01 -17.24 4.68
CA GLU A 267 6.08 -16.37 3.48
C GLU A 267 7.02 -16.93 2.40
N ASN A 268 8.18 -17.51 2.78
CA ASN A 268 9.16 -17.99 1.80
C ASN A 268 8.63 -19.18 0.96
N GLU A 269 8.00 -20.18 1.59
CA GLU A 269 7.43 -21.31 0.87
C GLU A 269 6.28 -20.89 -0.05
N ASN A 270 5.44 -19.99 0.43
CA ASN A 270 4.37 -19.40 -0.36
C ASN A 270 4.93 -18.61 -1.55
N ALA A 271 5.95 -17.79 -1.34
CA ALA A 271 6.59 -17.02 -2.40
C ALA A 271 7.16 -17.95 -3.49
N GLU A 272 7.91 -18.98 -3.11
CA GLU A 272 8.47 -19.93 -4.08
C GLU A 272 7.40 -20.65 -4.88
N ARG A 273 6.31 -21.07 -4.23
CA ARG A 273 5.16 -21.66 -4.89
C ARG A 273 4.53 -20.71 -5.91
N ARG A 274 4.34 -19.41 -5.55
CA ARG A 274 3.77 -18.39 -6.44
C ARG A 274 4.67 -18.10 -7.65
N ILE A 275 5.98 -18.08 -7.44
CA ILE A 275 6.96 -17.89 -8.52
C ILE A 275 6.90 -19.07 -9.50
N ARG A 276 6.85 -20.33 -9.02
CA ARG A 276 6.70 -21.49 -9.89
C ARG A 276 5.38 -21.50 -10.66
N GLN A 277 4.28 -21.05 -10.03
CA GLN A 277 2.99 -20.91 -10.69
C GLN A 277 3.03 -19.85 -11.77
N LEU A 278 3.66 -18.69 -11.50
CA LEU A 278 3.84 -17.63 -12.51
C LEU A 278 4.70 -18.13 -13.68
N ASP A 279 5.83 -18.81 -13.40
CA ASP A 279 6.68 -19.39 -14.45
C ASP A 279 5.89 -20.36 -15.32
N SER A 280 5.08 -21.24 -14.70
CA SER A 280 4.21 -22.16 -15.44
C SER A 280 3.18 -21.43 -16.31
N LEU A 281 2.55 -20.38 -15.80
CA LEU A 281 1.61 -19.55 -16.58
C LEU A 281 2.30 -18.90 -17.78
N LEU A 282 3.45 -18.27 -17.57
CA LEU A 282 4.22 -17.60 -18.64
C LEU A 282 4.73 -18.59 -19.68
N SER A 283 5.24 -19.74 -19.26
CA SER A 283 5.80 -20.74 -20.17
C SER A 283 4.75 -21.51 -21.00
N ASN A 284 3.51 -21.63 -20.48
CA ASN A 284 2.42 -22.35 -21.12
C ASN A 284 1.37 -21.41 -21.77
N SER A 285 1.52 -20.08 -21.56
CA SER A 285 0.55 -19.14 -22.09
C SER A 285 0.61 -19.11 -23.62
N SER A 286 -0.50 -19.51 -24.24
CA SER A 286 -0.81 -19.17 -25.64
C SER A 286 -1.26 -17.71 -25.78
N GLY A 287 -0.81 -16.82 -24.88
CA GLY A 287 -1.19 -15.40 -24.85
C GLY A 287 -2.43 -15.06 -24.01
N LYS A 288 -3.01 -16.02 -23.30
CA LYS A 288 -4.20 -15.78 -22.46
C LYS A 288 -3.83 -15.74 -20.98
N LEU A 289 -3.46 -14.56 -20.51
CA LEU A 289 -3.22 -14.28 -19.09
C LEU A 289 -4.40 -13.45 -18.55
N ASN A 290 -5.37 -14.12 -17.92
CA ASN A 290 -6.50 -13.38 -17.36
C ASN A 290 -6.14 -12.77 -16.00
N PHE A 291 -6.83 -11.68 -15.68
CA PHE A 291 -6.64 -10.94 -14.43
C PHE A 291 -6.84 -11.82 -13.17
N LEU A 292 -7.84 -12.71 -13.18
CA LEU A 292 -8.17 -13.54 -12.02
C LEU A 292 -7.07 -14.54 -11.69
N ASP A 293 -6.40 -15.11 -12.68
CA ASP A 293 -5.31 -16.05 -12.45
C ASP A 293 -4.07 -15.34 -11.92
N LEU A 294 -3.75 -14.15 -12.44
CA LEU A 294 -2.65 -13.34 -11.94
C LEU A 294 -2.93 -12.80 -10.53
N SER A 295 -4.15 -12.33 -10.25
CA SER A 295 -4.50 -11.80 -8.94
C SER A 295 -4.44 -12.85 -7.82
N LYS A 296 -4.70 -14.13 -8.12
CA LYS A 296 -4.51 -15.24 -7.17
C LYS A 296 -3.04 -15.43 -6.76
N LEU A 297 -2.11 -14.98 -7.60
CA LEU A 297 -0.68 -15.05 -7.31
C LEU A 297 -0.17 -13.86 -6.48
N LEU A 298 -0.96 -12.77 -6.39
CA LEU A 298 -0.66 -11.59 -5.57
C LEU A 298 -0.99 -11.85 -4.09
N GLU A 299 -0.41 -12.87 -3.50
CA GLU A 299 -0.65 -13.15 -2.09
C GLU A 299 -0.20 -11.97 -1.23
N ASN A 300 -1.10 -11.52 -0.34
CA ASN A 300 -0.91 -10.31 0.46
C ASN A 300 -0.57 -9.06 -0.38
N GLY A 301 -1.33 -8.80 -1.44
CA GLY A 301 -1.14 -7.59 -2.27
C GLY A 301 0.17 -7.55 -3.06
N GLY A 302 0.87 -8.68 -3.21
CA GLY A 302 2.17 -8.74 -3.90
C GLY A 302 3.38 -8.75 -2.95
N HIS A 303 3.18 -8.46 -1.65
CA HIS A 303 4.28 -8.45 -0.67
C HIS A 303 5.03 -9.78 -0.61
N ILE A 304 4.32 -10.92 -0.57
CA ILE A 304 4.97 -12.22 -0.40
C ILE A 304 5.91 -12.54 -1.56
N PRO A 305 5.47 -12.59 -2.85
CA PRO A 305 6.39 -12.84 -3.95
C PRO A 305 7.39 -11.68 -4.17
N GLY A 306 6.94 -10.43 -4.02
CA GLY A 306 7.77 -9.25 -4.23
C GLY A 306 8.94 -9.19 -3.26
N ARG A 307 8.67 -9.27 -1.95
CA ARG A 307 9.69 -9.25 -0.91
C ARG A 307 10.71 -10.38 -1.07
N TYR A 308 10.24 -11.60 -1.33
CA TYR A 308 11.15 -12.73 -1.55
C TYR A 308 12.12 -12.44 -2.69
N MET A 309 11.62 -11.96 -3.83
CA MET A 309 12.44 -11.60 -4.98
C MET A 309 13.38 -10.43 -4.64
N GLY A 310 12.89 -9.38 -3.99
CA GLY A 310 13.67 -8.22 -3.57
C GLY A 310 14.84 -8.59 -2.66
N LEU A 311 14.61 -9.47 -1.66
CA LEU A 311 15.66 -9.98 -0.78
C LEU A 311 16.73 -10.79 -1.54
N LYS A 312 16.36 -11.57 -2.56
CA LYS A 312 17.33 -12.28 -3.41
C LYS A 312 18.16 -11.32 -4.25
N ILE A 313 17.51 -10.31 -4.85
CA ILE A 313 18.20 -9.23 -5.60
C ILE A 313 19.18 -8.49 -4.68
N GLN A 314 18.77 -8.15 -3.46
CA GLN A 314 19.60 -7.49 -2.47
C GLN A 314 20.79 -8.36 -2.05
N SER A 315 20.55 -9.63 -1.74
CA SER A 315 21.60 -10.57 -1.32
C SER A 315 22.64 -10.82 -2.42
N ALA A 316 22.24 -10.68 -3.68
CA ALA A 316 23.13 -10.77 -4.85
C ALA A 316 23.82 -9.43 -5.21
N ASN A 317 23.61 -8.36 -4.42
CA ASN A 317 24.12 -7.00 -4.70
C ASN A 317 23.62 -6.41 -6.03
N LEU A 318 22.44 -6.79 -6.51
CA LEU A 318 21.88 -6.36 -7.79
C LEU A 318 20.91 -5.18 -7.67
N VAL A 319 20.61 -4.68 -6.45
CA VAL A 319 19.72 -3.53 -6.25
C VAL A 319 20.23 -2.31 -7.02
N GLY A 320 21.53 -2.00 -6.93
CA GLY A 320 22.14 -0.88 -7.65
C GLY A 320 22.06 -0.98 -9.18
N ALA A 321 21.98 -2.19 -9.73
CA ALA A 321 21.73 -2.40 -11.16
C ALA A 321 20.25 -2.19 -11.52
N TYR A 322 19.34 -2.65 -10.65
CA TYR A 322 17.89 -2.52 -10.87
C TYR A 322 17.38 -1.07 -10.75
N VAL A 323 17.88 -0.27 -9.79
CA VAL A 323 17.34 1.08 -9.52
C VAL A 323 17.43 2.02 -10.73
N LYS A 324 18.33 1.75 -11.69
CA LYS A 324 18.40 2.46 -12.97
C LYS A 324 17.13 2.27 -13.84
N TYR A 325 16.37 1.24 -13.54
CA TYR A 325 15.19 0.82 -14.27
C TYR A 325 13.91 0.94 -13.44
N ALA A 326 13.93 1.73 -12.36
CA ALA A 326 12.75 1.97 -11.56
C ALA A 326 11.54 2.31 -12.44
N GLY A 327 10.37 1.75 -12.14
CA GLY A 327 9.19 1.83 -12.98
C GLY A 327 9.21 0.95 -14.25
N ASN A 328 10.21 0.03 -14.41
CA ASN A 328 10.18 -1.03 -15.39
C ASN A 328 10.12 -2.40 -14.70
N PRO A 329 8.95 -3.00 -14.54
CA PRO A 329 8.79 -4.22 -13.76
C PRO A 329 9.44 -5.45 -14.40
N PHE A 330 9.64 -5.47 -15.71
CA PHE A 330 10.37 -6.56 -16.37
C PHE A 330 11.81 -6.68 -15.86
N LYS A 331 12.47 -5.54 -15.62
CA LYS A 331 13.84 -5.51 -15.12
C LYS A 331 13.97 -6.07 -13.70
N PHE A 332 12.91 -5.94 -12.89
CA PHE A 332 12.86 -6.58 -11.57
C PHE A 332 12.91 -8.11 -11.71
N ILE A 333 12.08 -8.68 -12.58
CA ILE A 333 12.08 -10.13 -12.83
C ILE A 333 13.43 -10.62 -13.38
N TYR A 334 14.04 -9.87 -14.30
CA TYR A 334 15.36 -10.26 -14.84
C TYR A 334 16.44 -10.20 -13.78
N SER A 335 16.43 -9.16 -12.92
CA SER A 335 17.37 -9.04 -11.79
C SER A 335 17.18 -10.16 -10.79
N TYR A 336 15.94 -10.55 -10.49
CA TYR A 336 15.67 -11.71 -9.65
C TYR A 336 16.18 -13.00 -10.28
N ASN A 337 15.90 -13.23 -11.55
CA ASN A 337 16.32 -14.45 -12.25
C ASN A 337 17.85 -14.59 -12.29
N GLU A 338 18.59 -13.49 -12.45
CA GLU A 338 20.05 -13.49 -12.34
C GLU A 338 20.51 -13.76 -10.90
N ALA A 339 19.85 -13.16 -9.91
CA ALA A 339 20.17 -13.34 -8.48
C ALA A 339 20.06 -14.80 -8.02
N VAL A 340 19.16 -15.58 -8.60
CA VAL A 340 18.92 -16.98 -8.20
C VAL A 340 19.57 -18.01 -9.11
N LYS A 341 20.26 -17.62 -10.17
CA LYS A 341 20.83 -18.47 -11.23
C LYS A 341 21.67 -19.64 -10.72
N ASN A 342 22.43 -19.43 -9.64
CA ASN A 342 23.30 -20.44 -9.04
C ASN A 342 22.80 -20.89 -7.66
N SER A 343 21.52 -20.74 -7.38
CA SER A 343 20.92 -21.10 -6.10
C SER A 343 19.88 -22.22 -6.24
N LYS A 344 19.38 -22.73 -5.10
CA LYS A 344 18.25 -23.67 -5.07
C LYS A 344 16.89 -22.99 -5.15
N SER A 345 16.85 -21.66 -5.15
CA SER A 345 15.61 -20.88 -5.26
C SER A 345 15.00 -21.01 -6.66
N PRO A 346 13.67 -20.99 -6.81
CA PRO A 346 13.03 -21.07 -8.10
C PRO A 346 13.36 -19.86 -8.95
N GLY A 347 13.86 -20.07 -10.16
CA GLY A 347 14.00 -19.05 -11.19
C GLY A 347 12.91 -19.19 -12.25
N PHE A 348 12.89 -18.24 -13.18
CA PHE A 348 12.04 -18.32 -14.36
C PHE A 348 12.74 -19.10 -15.48
N SER A 349 11.98 -19.94 -16.17
CA SER A 349 12.45 -20.73 -17.30
C SER A 349 12.89 -19.84 -18.46
N ALA A 350 13.78 -20.37 -19.33
CA ALA A 350 14.21 -19.65 -20.53
C ALA A 350 13.02 -19.24 -21.42
N LYS A 351 11.96 -20.05 -21.47
CA LYS A 351 10.74 -19.78 -22.22
C LYS A 351 9.96 -18.61 -21.62
N SER A 352 9.80 -18.55 -20.30
CA SER A 352 9.17 -17.43 -19.62
C SER A 352 9.95 -16.13 -19.81
N ILE A 353 11.26 -16.18 -19.68
CA ILE A 353 12.13 -15.00 -19.89
C ILE A 353 12.07 -14.52 -21.36
N ALA A 354 12.05 -15.43 -22.32
CA ALA A 354 11.88 -15.07 -23.74
C ALA A 354 10.52 -14.40 -23.98
N TYR A 355 9.45 -14.94 -23.39
CA TYR A 355 8.11 -14.33 -23.46
C TYR A 355 8.09 -12.92 -22.85
N LEU A 356 8.65 -12.73 -21.65
CA LEU A 356 8.72 -11.42 -21.01
C LEU A 356 9.53 -10.41 -21.81
N LYS A 357 10.64 -10.81 -22.45
CA LYS A 357 11.42 -9.93 -23.33
C LYS A 357 10.62 -9.51 -24.56
N MET A 358 9.92 -10.44 -25.20
CA MET A 358 9.04 -10.13 -26.30
C MET A 358 7.97 -9.12 -25.89
N MET A 359 7.34 -9.32 -24.72
CA MET A 359 6.35 -8.40 -24.18
C MET A 359 6.92 -7.02 -23.90
N GLU A 360 8.08 -6.95 -23.23
CA GLU A 360 8.77 -5.68 -22.95
C GLU A 360 9.05 -4.91 -24.26
N GLU A 361 9.58 -5.59 -25.29
CA GLU A 361 9.83 -4.97 -26.59
C GLU A 361 8.58 -4.44 -27.27
N GLN A 362 7.46 -5.18 -27.21
CA GLN A 362 6.18 -4.76 -27.80
C GLN A 362 5.58 -3.55 -27.06
N LEU A 363 5.76 -3.47 -25.75
CA LEU A 363 5.16 -2.44 -24.93
C LEU A 363 6.00 -1.14 -24.84
N LEU A 364 7.30 -1.22 -25.15
CA LEU A 364 8.20 -0.06 -25.11
C LEU A 364 8.54 0.53 -26.48
N ARG A 365 7.97 -0.02 -27.56
CA ARG A 365 7.97 0.56 -28.91
C ARG A 365 6.80 1.52 -29.09
#